data_5122ce6acca1766825aacdc41a658d10
#
_entry.id   5122ce6acca1766825aacdc41a658d10
#
_cell.length_a   1.000
_cell.length_b   1.000
_cell.length_c   1.000
_cell.angle_alpha   90.00
_cell.angle_beta   90.00
_cell.angle_gamma   90.00
#
_symmetry.space_group_name_H-M   'P 1'
#
loop_
_entity.id
_entity.type
_entity.pdbx_description
1 polymer ?
#
loop_
_entity_poly.entity_id
_entity_poly.type
_entity_poly.pdbx_seq_one_letter_code
_entity_poly.pdbx_strand_id
1 'polypeptide(L)'
;MTSEKDINNSVEKLSGMNLFSDGFRFHFKIDGHEVEAWGSGKSGKESVTFDGTLVSEKRTLRRKSVHSFEHQGVLFEVEFNMVNMLTSELHCSLIKDGVHVETQKVMPKATSSKSEFIKGFIAWFAIGGLCGFVGMLLILQLFD
;
A
#
# COMPACT_ATOMS: atom_id res chain seq x y z
N MET A 1 28.95 -2.35 -0.96
CA MET A 1 28.58 -1.22 -0.10
C MET A 1 27.57 -0.36 -0.86
N THR A 2 26.32 -0.58 -0.64
CA THR A 2 25.25 0.26 -1.22
C THR A 2 25.25 1.56 -0.44
N SER A 3 25.54 2.67 -1.11
CA SER A 3 25.68 3.98 -0.46
C SER A 3 24.33 4.41 0.15
N GLU A 4 24.37 4.95 1.35
CA GLU A 4 23.21 5.56 2.05
C GLU A 4 22.46 6.59 1.18
N LYS A 5 23.14 7.14 0.16
CA LYS A 5 22.57 8.02 -0.89
C LYS A 5 21.59 7.28 -1.82
N ASP A 6 21.84 6.01 -2.13
CA ASP A 6 20.98 5.24 -3.05
C ASP A 6 19.67 4.82 -2.34
N ILE A 7 19.75 4.57 -1.03
CA ILE A 7 18.60 4.28 -0.19
C ILE A 7 17.73 5.53 -0.04
N ASN A 8 18.32 6.68 0.22
CA ASN A 8 17.59 7.95 0.34
C ASN A 8 16.94 8.38 -0.98
N ASN A 9 17.58 8.18 -2.13
CA ASN A 9 17.01 8.49 -3.44
C ASN A 9 15.83 7.56 -3.79
N SER A 10 15.89 6.30 -3.38
CA SER A 10 14.78 5.35 -3.57
C SER A 10 13.59 5.71 -2.68
N VAL A 11 13.83 6.13 -1.45
CA VAL A 11 12.79 6.59 -0.50
C VAL A 11 12.16 7.91 -0.94
N GLU A 12 12.92 8.82 -1.53
CA GLU A 12 12.44 10.11 -2.01
C GLU A 12 11.59 9.97 -3.28
N LYS A 13 11.96 9.08 -4.19
CA LYS A 13 11.20 8.75 -5.41
C LYS A 13 9.84 8.10 -5.10
N LEU A 14 9.76 7.35 -4.01
CA LEU A 14 8.52 6.72 -3.51
C LEU A 14 7.62 7.71 -2.76
N SER A 15 8.15 8.85 -2.31
CA SER A 15 7.41 9.87 -1.54
C SER A 15 6.39 10.67 -2.36
N GLY A 16 6.45 10.63 -3.69
CA GLY A 16 5.53 11.34 -4.61
C GLY A 16 4.44 10.47 -5.25
N MET A 17 4.46 9.16 -5.02
CA MET A 17 3.46 8.25 -5.61
C MET A 17 2.17 8.25 -4.80
N ASN A 18 1.04 8.49 -5.47
CA ASN A 18 -0.28 8.25 -4.90
C ASN A 18 -0.50 6.73 -4.81
N LEU A 19 -0.19 6.15 -3.66
CA LEU A 19 -0.26 4.71 -3.41
C LEU A 19 -1.60 4.07 -3.77
N PHE A 20 -2.69 4.82 -3.68
CA PHE A 20 -4.02 4.33 -4.05
C PHE A 20 -4.26 4.27 -5.55
N SER A 21 -3.63 5.15 -6.35
CA SER A 21 -3.78 5.17 -7.81
C SER A 21 -2.71 4.36 -8.52
N ASP A 22 -1.46 4.45 -8.07
CA ASP A 22 -0.30 3.94 -8.80
C ASP A 22 0.19 2.57 -8.28
N GLY A 23 -0.27 2.18 -7.07
CA GLY A 23 0.14 0.93 -6.42
C GLY A 23 1.55 1.00 -5.81
N PHE A 24 2.00 -0.12 -5.31
CA PHE A 24 3.33 -0.30 -4.72
C PHE A 24 4.25 -0.95 -5.75
N ARG A 25 5.49 -0.47 -5.88
CA ARG A 25 6.52 -1.06 -6.74
C ARG A 25 7.78 -1.34 -5.94
N PHE A 26 8.34 -2.52 -6.18
CA PHE A 26 9.59 -2.99 -5.60
C PHE A 26 10.50 -3.48 -6.71
N HIS A 27 11.77 -3.15 -6.63
CA HIS A 27 12.78 -3.53 -7.61
C HIS A 27 13.93 -4.24 -6.91
N PHE A 28 14.17 -5.48 -7.25
CA PHE A 28 15.27 -6.28 -6.74
C PHE A 28 16.25 -6.58 -7.87
N LYS A 29 17.53 -6.59 -7.53
CA LYS A 29 18.60 -7.02 -8.45
C LYS A 29 19.29 -8.22 -7.85
N ILE A 30 19.33 -9.33 -8.59
CA ILE A 30 19.94 -10.57 -8.15
C ILE A 30 20.63 -11.27 -9.33
N ASP A 31 21.90 -11.61 -9.18
CA ASP A 31 22.71 -12.34 -10.16
C ASP A 31 22.68 -11.72 -11.59
N GLY A 32 22.61 -10.39 -11.67
CA GLY A 32 22.50 -9.67 -12.95
C GLY A 32 21.09 -9.59 -13.53
N HIS A 33 20.10 -10.20 -12.89
CA HIS A 33 18.69 -10.15 -13.25
C HIS A 33 17.94 -9.07 -12.46
N GLU A 34 16.84 -8.59 -13.04
CA GLU A 34 15.94 -7.62 -12.41
C GLU A 34 14.58 -8.25 -12.12
N VAL A 35 14.16 -8.22 -10.87
CA VAL A 35 12.82 -8.66 -10.43
C VAL A 35 12.02 -7.43 -10.03
N GLU A 36 10.93 -7.14 -10.74
CA GLU A 36 10.00 -6.09 -10.37
C GLU A 36 8.73 -6.71 -9.80
N ALA A 37 8.30 -6.24 -8.65
CA ALA A 37 7.07 -6.65 -8.02
C ALA A 37 6.15 -5.44 -7.87
N TRP A 38 4.92 -5.56 -8.36
CA TRP A 38 3.91 -4.51 -8.30
C TRP A 38 2.64 -5.01 -7.63
N GLY A 39 2.04 -4.17 -6.79
CA GLY A 39 0.78 -4.46 -6.11
C GLY A 39 -0.12 -3.24 -6.01
N SER A 40 -1.42 -3.43 -6.26
CA SER A 40 -2.44 -2.40 -6.15
C SER A 40 -3.15 -2.47 -4.81
N GLY A 41 -3.04 -1.42 -4.00
CA GLY A 41 -3.77 -1.30 -2.73
C GLY A 41 -5.30 -1.21 -2.91
N LYS A 42 -5.79 -0.81 -4.08
CA LYS A 42 -7.21 -0.65 -4.38
C LYS A 42 -7.87 -1.92 -4.88
N SER A 43 -7.22 -2.65 -5.78
CA SER A 43 -7.83 -3.80 -6.47
C SER A 43 -7.34 -5.14 -5.94
N GLY A 44 -6.28 -5.16 -5.13
CA GLY A 44 -5.60 -6.37 -4.70
C GLY A 44 -4.90 -7.12 -5.84
N LYS A 45 -4.71 -6.48 -7.01
CA LYS A 45 -3.97 -7.08 -8.12
C LYS A 45 -2.49 -6.99 -7.81
N GLU A 46 -1.78 -8.11 -7.99
CA GLU A 46 -0.34 -8.23 -7.80
C GLU A 46 0.27 -8.85 -9.06
N SER A 47 1.45 -8.38 -9.44
CA SER A 47 2.22 -8.93 -10.56
C SER A 47 3.71 -8.92 -10.26
N VAL A 48 4.40 -9.93 -10.79
CA VAL A 48 5.86 -10.04 -10.73
C VAL A 48 6.39 -10.20 -12.14
N THR A 49 7.39 -9.39 -12.48
CA THR A 49 8.14 -9.50 -13.73
C THR A 49 9.59 -9.89 -13.43
N PHE A 50 10.18 -10.66 -14.31
CA PHE A 50 11.58 -11.04 -14.31
C PHE A 50 12.21 -10.61 -15.62
N ASP A 51 13.23 -9.75 -15.58
CA ASP A 51 13.84 -9.12 -16.76
C ASP A 51 12.79 -8.50 -17.72
N GLY A 52 11.78 -7.84 -17.14
CA GLY A 52 10.70 -7.20 -17.90
C GLY A 52 9.62 -8.18 -18.40
N THR A 53 9.78 -9.49 -18.22
CA THR A 53 8.77 -10.50 -18.61
C THR A 53 7.87 -10.82 -17.44
N LEU A 54 6.54 -10.77 -17.65
CA LEU A 54 5.56 -11.14 -16.64
C LEU A 54 5.65 -12.64 -16.32
N VAL A 55 6.03 -12.99 -15.09
CA VAL A 55 6.20 -14.37 -14.63
C VAL A 55 5.09 -14.83 -13.67
N SER A 56 4.43 -13.90 -12.99
CA SER A 56 3.30 -14.22 -12.12
C SER A 56 2.35 -13.05 -11.98
N GLU A 57 1.05 -13.32 -12.07
CA GLU A 57 -0.01 -12.36 -11.81
C GLU A 57 -1.13 -13.02 -11.01
N LYS A 58 -1.64 -12.35 -9.97
CA LYS A 58 -2.81 -12.80 -9.25
C LYS A 58 -3.54 -11.62 -8.59
N ARG A 59 -4.73 -11.89 -8.09
CA ARG A 59 -5.50 -10.97 -7.28
C ARG A 59 -5.72 -11.56 -5.90
N THR A 60 -5.33 -10.83 -4.86
CA THR A 60 -5.55 -11.22 -3.47
C THR A 60 -5.90 -10.03 -2.61
N LEU A 61 -6.75 -10.27 -1.61
CA LEU A 61 -7.06 -9.32 -0.55
C LEU A 61 -6.51 -9.81 0.80
N ARG A 62 -5.62 -10.81 0.77
CA ARG A 62 -5.00 -11.34 1.98
C ARG A 62 -3.83 -10.44 2.39
N ARG A 63 -3.53 -10.44 3.70
CA ARG A 63 -2.39 -9.70 4.25
C ARG A 63 -1.03 -10.19 3.73
N LYS A 64 -0.97 -11.47 3.36
CA LYS A 64 0.24 -12.12 2.87
C LYS A 64 -0.06 -12.87 1.59
N SER A 65 0.79 -12.69 0.59
CA SER A 65 0.78 -13.45 -0.65
C SER A 65 2.20 -13.79 -1.09
N VAL A 66 2.34 -14.92 -1.80
CA VAL A 66 3.62 -15.39 -2.32
C VAL A 66 3.45 -15.68 -3.81
N HIS A 67 4.30 -15.11 -4.62
CA HIS A 67 4.45 -15.41 -6.04
C HIS A 67 5.68 -16.29 -6.22
N SER A 68 5.53 -17.48 -6.81
CA SER A 68 6.62 -18.40 -7.09
C SER A 68 6.77 -18.57 -8.59
N PHE A 69 8.00 -18.56 -9.08
CA PHE A 69 8.36 -18.86 -10.46
C PHE A 69 9.75 -19.50 -10.52
N GLU A 70 10.02 -20.22 -11.59
CA GLU A 70 11.29 -20.90 -11.80
C GLU A 70 12.02 -20.29 -13.01
N HIS A 71 13.30 -20.06 -12.87
CA HIS A 71 14.18 -19.62 -13.95
C HIS A 71 15.47 -20.43 -13.92
N GLN A 72 15.77 -21.16 -15.02
CA GLN A 72 16.97 -22.00 -15.17
C GLN A 72 17.15 -23.03 -14.04
N GLY A 73 16.05 -23.63 -13.55
CA GLY A 73 16.09 -24.60 -12.46
C GLY A 73 16.22 -24.01 -11.06
N VAL A 74 16.19 -22.67 -10.94
CA VAL A 74 16.25 -21.95 -9.67
C VAL A 74 14.86 -21.44 -9.32
N LEU A 75 14.40 -21.74 -8.10
CA LEU A 75 13.11 -21.26 -7.59
C LEU A 75 13.24 -19.87 -7.01
N PHE A 76 12.44 -18.94 -7.52
CA PHE A 76 12.30 -17.61 -6.98
C PHE A 76 10.90 -17.45 -6.35
N GLU A 77 10.86 -16.78 -5.21
CA GLU A 77 9.61 -16.42 -4.54
C GLU A 77 9.63 -14.95 -4.18
N VAL A 78 8.55 -14.25 -4.48
CA VAL A 78 8.32 -12.86 -4.07
C VAL A 78 7.15 -12.86 -3.10
N GLU A 79 7.42 -12.47 -1.88
CA GLU A 79 6.44 -12.41 -0.80
C GLU A 79 6.00 -10.98 -0.53
N PHE A 80 4.71 -10.69 -0.67
CA PHE A 80 4.08 -9.46 -0.19
C PHE A 80 3.51 -9.70 1.20
N ASN A 81 3.82 -8.83 2.14
CA ASN A 81 3.32 -8.91 3.50
C ASN A 81 2.87 -7.53 4.01
N MET A 82 1.57 -7.33 4.14
CA MET A 82 0.97 -6.15 4.75
C MET A 82 1.11 -6.24 6.27
N VAL A 83 2.15 -5.63 6.81
CA VAL A 83 2.47 -5.68 8.24
C VAL A 83 1.46 -4.89 9.06
N ASN A 84 1.09 -3.70 8.57
CA ASN A 84 0.15 -2.83 9.27
C ASN A 84 -0.85 -2.20 8.29
N MET A 85 -2.13 -2.54 8.46
CA MET A 85 -3.20 -2.01 7.61
C MET A 85 -3.53 -0.54 7.90
N LEU A 86 -3.30 -0.07 9.13
CA LEU A 86 -3.59 1.32 9.52
C LEU A 86 -2.56 2.29 8.95
N THR A 87 -1.30 1.88 8.90
CA THR A 87 -0.20 2.67 8.34
C THR A 87 0.05 2.33 6.88
N SER A 88 -0.63 1.29 6.34
CA SER A 88 -0.40 0.72 5.01
C SER A 88 1.07 0.32 4.79
N GLU A 89 1.72 -0.18 5.85
CA GLU A 89 3.09 -0.67 5.79
C GLU A 89 3.14 -2.01 5.06
N LEU A 90 3.78 -2.02 3.89
CA LEU A 90 3.94 -3.18 3.05
C LEU A 90 5.42 -3.57 2.98
N HIS A 91 5.72 -4.81 3.28
CA HIS A 91 7.02 -5.44 3.07
C HIS A 91 6.95 -6.34 1.84
N CYS A 92 7.96 -6.27 1.00
CA CYS A 92 8.16 -7.18 -0.12
C CYS A 92 9.51 -7.85 0.02
N SER A 93 9.53 -9.19 0.05
CA SER A 93 10.73 -9.99 0.23
C SER A 93 10.99 -10.84 -1.00
N LEU A 94 12.25 -10.87 -1.46
CA LEU A 94 12.73 -11.79 -2.48
C LEU A 94 13.44 -12.96 -1.81
N ILE A 95 13.08 -14.18 -2.23
CA ILE A 95 13.60 -15.44 -1.75
C ILE A 95 14.10 -16.22 -2.98
N LYS A 96 15.28 -16.83 -2.90
CA LYS A 96 15.88 -17.67 -3.94
C LYS A 96 16.23 -19.04 -3.34
N ASP A 97 15.69 -20.11 -3.92
CA ASP A 97 15.87 -21.50 -3.42
C ASP A 97 15.65 -21.64 -1.90
N GLY A 98 14.61 -20.97 -1.39
CA GLY A 98 14.28 -20.95 0.04
C GLY A 98 15.18 -20.07 0.90
N VAL A 99 16.18 -19.39 0.31
CA VAL A 99 17.07 -18.46 1.02
C VAL A 99 16.58 -17.03 0.85
N HIS A 100 16.38 -16.33 1.95
CA HIS A 100 16.01 -14.93 1.93
C HIS A 100 17.14 -14.07 1.35
N VAL A 101 16.83 -13.26 0.35
CA VAL A 101 17.80 -12.38 -0.34
C VAL A 101 17.71 -10.96 0.20
N GLU A 102 16.54 -10.34 0.09
CA GLU A 102 16.32 -8.94 0.44
C GLU A 102 14.86 -8.70 0.82
N THR A 103 14.63 -7.75 1.72
CA THR A 103 13.28 -7.22 2.02
C THR A 103 13.27 -5.72 1.84
N GLN A 104 12.39 -5.24 0.98
CA GLN A 104 12.10 -3.82 0.82
C GLN A 104 10.80 -3.47 1.54
N LYS A 105 10.75 -2.28 2.12
CA LYS A 105 9.63 -1.77 2.91
C LYS A 105 9.13 -0.47 2.31
N VAL A 106 7.82 -0.35 2.18
CA VAL A 106 7.15 0.89 1.77
C VAL A 106 6.14 1.28 2.83
N MET A 107 6.28 2.49 3.34
CA MET A 107 5.28 3.15 4.16
C MET A 107 4.81 4.40 3.44
N PRO A 108 3.52 4.53 3.09
CA PRO A 108 3.00 5.79 2.61
C PRO A 108 3.16 6.85 3.70
N LYS A 109 3.71 8.00 3.36
CA LYS A 109 3.57 9.16 4.24
C LYS A 109 2.09 9.49 4.30
N ALA A 110 1.48 9.40 5.49
CA ALA A 110 0.13 9.85 5.72
C ALA A 110 0.06 11.36 5.44
N THR A 111 -0.35 11.70 4.22
CA THR A 111 -0.52 13.10 3.77
C THR A 111 -1.85 13.70 4.22
N SER A 112 -2.68 12.97 4.95
CA SER A 112 -3.88 13.58 5.53
C SER A 112 -3.52 14.21 6.87
N SER A 113 -3.50 15.52 6.90
CA SER A 113 -3.57 16.27 8.14
C SER A 113 -4.81 15.78 8.90
N LYS A 114 -4.62 15.02 9.98
CA LYS A 114 -5.70 14.61 10.90
C LYS A 114 -6.58 15.80 11.30
N SER A 115 -5.99 16.99 11.33
CA SER A 115 -6.63 18.26 11.63
C SER A 115 -7.75 18.61 10.64
N GLU A 116 -7.54 18.44 9.34
CA GLU A 116 -8.55 18.79 8.34
C GLU A 116 -9.74 17.81 8.32
N PHE A 117 -9.46 16.52 8.53
CA PHE A 117 -10.52 15.53 8.63
C PHE A 117 -11.37 15.74 9.89
N ILE A 118 -10.74 16.02 11.04
CA ILE A 118 -11.43 16.29 12.30
C ILE A 118 -12.26 17.58 12.19
N LYS A 119 -11.74 18.64 11.60
CA LYS A 119 -12.49 19.90 11.38
C LYS A 119 -13.73 19.68 10.51
N GLY A 120 -13.60 18.92 9.42
CA GLY A 120 -14.73 18.55 8.56
C GLY A 120 -15.78 17.73 9.31
N PHE A 121 -15.36 16.74 10.08
CA PHE A 121 -16.25 15.88 10.86
C PHE A 121 -17.01 16.67 11.94
N ILE A 122 -16.33 17.56 12.68
CA ILE A 122 -16.97 18.41 13.69
C ILE A 122 -17.97 19.38 13.04
N ALA A 123 -17.63 19.98 11.89
CA ALA A 123 -18.53 20.88 11.17
C ALA A 123 -19.81 20.15 10.72
N TRP A 124 -19.71 18.95 10.15
CA TRP A 124 -20.85 18.12 9.75
C TRP A 124 -21.71 17.71 10.94
N PHE A 125 -21.09 17.36 12.07
CA PHE A 125 -21.78 16.98 13.30
C PHE A 125 -22.54 18.16 13.91
N ALA A 126 -21.95 19.36 13.89
CA ALA A 126 -22.60 20.59 14.37
C ALA A 126 -23.80 20.97 13.51
N ILE A 127 -23.69 20.87 12.17
CA ILE A 127 -24.81 21.16 11.25
C ILE A 127 -25.94 20.15 11.43
N GLY A 128 -25.62 18.86 11.52
CA GLY A 128 -26.60 17.79 11.73
C GLY A 128 -27.33 17.91 13.07
N GLY A 129 -26.60 18.23 14.15
CA GLY A 129 -27.16 18.47 15.47
C GLY A 129 -28.09 19.68 15.50
N LEU A 130 -27.72 20.78 14.85
CA LEU A 130 -28.53 22.00 14.78
C LEU A 130 -29.84 21.75 13.99
N CYS A 131 -29.75 21.08 12.84
CA CYS A 131 -30.94 20.72 12.04
C CYS A 131 -31.88 19.77 12.81
N GLY A 132 -31.33 18.79 13.52
CA GLY A 132 -32.12 17.87 14.35
C GLY A 132 -32.83 18.59 15.51
N PHE A 133 -32.15 19.53 16.18
CA PHE A 133 -32.70 20.31 17.27
C PHE A 133 -33.84 21.22 16.79
N VAL A 134 -33.63 21.95 15.70
CA VAL A 134 -34.68 22.82 15.08
C VAL A 134 -35.89 21.98 14.65
N GLY A 135 -35.67 20.82 14.03
CA GLY A 135 -36.72 19.92 13.65
C GLY A 135 -37.57 19.42 14.85
N MET A 136 -36.90 19.11 15.95
CA MET A 136 -37.57 18.71 17.20
C MET A 136 -38.44 19.84 17.78
N LEU A 137 -37.97 21.08 17.77
CA LEU A 137 -38.75 22.24 18.25
C LEU A 137 -39.98 22.49 17.38
N LEU A 138 -39.88 22.34 16.05
CA LEU A 138 -41.00 22.51 15.14
C LEU A 138 -42.09 21.42 15.37
N ILE A 139 -41.66 20.18 15.63
CA ILE A 139 -42.60 19.09 15.92
C ILE A 139 -43.32 19.37 17.24
N LEU A 140 -42.64 19.81 18.28
CA LEU A 140 -43.28 20.14 19.57
C LEU A 140 -44.33 21.25 19.44
N GLN A 141 -44.11 22.24 18.56
CA GLN A 141 -45.11 23.31 18.30
C GLN A 141 -46.31 22.84 17.51
N LEU A 142 -46.23 21.75 16.76
CA LEU A 142 -47.33 21.18 15.96
C LEU A 142 -48.30 20.30 16.79
N PHE A 143 -47.87 19.86 17.96
CA PHE A 143 -48.62 18.97 18.85
C PHE A 143 -49.14 19.67 20.14
N ASP A 144 -48.97 21.00 20.26
CA ASP A 144 -49.56 21.82 21.32
C ASP A 144 -50.75 22.61 20.77
#